data_d485d2944ccbc02ec9c7ef8c99125bc6
#
_entry.id   d485d2944ccbc02ec9c7ef8c99125bc6
#
_cell.length_a   1.000
_cell.length_b   1.000
_cell.length_c   1.000
_cell.angle_alpha   90.00
_cell.angle_beta   90.00
_cell.angle_gamma   90.00
#
_symmetry.space_group_name_H-M   'P 1'
#
loop_
_entity.id
_entity.type
_entity.pdbx_description
1 polymer ?
#
loop_
_entity_poly.entity_id
_entity_poly.type
_entity_poly.pdbx_seq_one_letter_code
_entity_poly.pdbx_strand_id
1 'polypeptide(L)'
;YNAIAAAISKMRREFEPPAQKEWGQKQKFDETEVLVVSDLHFGKKVIIEGRVSFDKDIAAARFKSIVEGMLHLNESYIRPNHSIDELVIVLLGDIVDGELIYVGQQYNQDLPLLDQLTLAAELIKRELIDPVSQLFGSVRVISVGGNHGEIRNDRGEHMMHPKTNMDTIVALMLQMGCQDLKNVSFDIATTTMHTAMIRNWKFLMAHKLPAPQAGSPGRAKYGGYFERFRYDAVLRAHFHVPDLGYYNTKPVLMNGSLPGVDDYAIDLSYNTVPSQILFTVSDKRPVALFWQVDIGHRTKEAEMRQALE
;
A
#
# COMPACT_ATOMS: atom_id res chain seq x y z
N TYR A 1 -43.15 -28.58 20.16
CA TYR A 1 -43.74 -27.63 19.17
C TYR A 1 -44.39 -26.43 19.87
N ASN A 2 -45.17 -26.61 20.93
CA ASN A 2 -45.89 -25.53 21.60
C ASN A 2 -44.97 -24.51 22.30
N ALA A 3 -43.81 -24.95 22.89
CA ALA A 3 -42.87 -24.06 23.54
C ALA A 3 -42.15 -23.16 22.55
N ILE A 4 -41.79 -23.67 21.38
CA ILE A 4 -41.17 -22.89 20.29
C ILE A 4 -42.15 -21.87 19.72
N ALA A 5 -43.41 -22.27 19.46
CA ALA A 5 -44.43 -21.38 18.99
C ALA A 5 -44.73 -20.25 19.99
N ALA A 6 -44.75 -20.55 21.31
CA ALA A 6 -44.93 -19.56 22.35
C ALA A 6 -43.72 -18.59 22.44
N ALA A 7 -42.49 -19.09 22.31
CA ALA A 7 -41.30 -18.25 22.25
C ALA A 7 -41.28 -17.33 21.04
N ILE A 8 -41.62 -17.85 19.85
CA ILE A 8 -41.73 -17.03 18.63
C ILE A 8 -42.82 -15.95 18.77
N SER A 9 -43.98 -16.33 19.34
CA SER A 9 -45.07 -15.41 19.57
C SER A 9 -44.71 -14.30 20.56
N LYS A 10 -43.92 -14.62 21.61
CA LYS A 10 -43.39 -13.66 22.56
C LYS A 10 -42.38 -12.71 21.91
N MET A 11 -41.43 -13.25 21.12
CA MET A 11 -40.44 -12.44 20.37
C MET A 11 -41.12 -11.46 19.40
N ARG A 12 -42.23 -11.86 18.75
CA ARG A 12 -42.97 -10.98 17.85
C ARG A 12 -43.76 -9.88 18.57
N ARG A 13 -44.21 -10.11 19.78
CA ARG A 13 -44.95 -9.11 20.57
C ARG A 13 -44.02 -8.09 21.26
N GLU A 14 -42.77 -8.48 21.55
CA GLU A 14 -41.81 -7.63 22.21
C GLU A 14 -40.97 -6.80 21.22
N PHE A 15 -41.09 -7.05 19.90
CA PHE A 15 -40.42 -6.29 18.88
C PHE A 15 -41.22 -5.03 18.51
N GLU A 16 -40.94 -3.95 19.22
CA GLU A 16 -41.25 -2.61 18.70
C GLU A 16 -40.11 -2.22 17.76
N PRO A 17 -40.37 -1.98 16.44
CA PRO A 17 -39.35 -1.47 15.57
C PRO A 17 -38.84 -0.15 16.17
N PRO A 18 -37.51 0.03 16.30
CA PRO A 18 -37.00 1.30 16.80
C PRO A 18 -37.55 2.41 15.92
N ALA A 19 -38.03 3.48 16.54
CA ALA A 19 -38.49 4.68 15.84
C ALA A 19 -37.46 5.02 14.76
N GLN A 20 -37.89 5.25 13.53
CA GLN A 20 -37.00 5.65 12.44
C GLN A 20 -36.22 6.88 12.94
N LYS A 21 -34.95 6.65 13.26
CA LYS A 21 -34.06 7.72 13.64
C LYS A 21 -33.86 8.55 12.40
N GLU A 22 -34.36 9.76 12.34
CA GLU A 22 -33.91 10.72 11.35
C GLU A 22 -32.40 10.86 11.51
N TRP A 23 -31.68 10.42 10.50
CA TRP A 23 -30.25 10.61 10.44
C TRP A 23 -30.03 12.11 10.17
N GLY A 24 -29.90 12.90 11.25
CA GLY A 24 -29.59 14.32 11.15
C GLY A 24 -28.30 14.57 10.37
N GLN A 25 -28.01 15.82 10.05
CA GLN A 25 -26.74 16.21 9.42
C GLN A 25 -25.58 15.61 10.22
N LYS A 26 -24.90 14.63 9.61
CA LYS A 26 -23.80 13.94 10.29
C LYS A 26 -22.62 14.89 10.35
N GLN A 27 -22.09 15.10 11.54
CA GLN A 27 -20.77 15.68 11.70
C GLN A 27 -19.78 14.77 10.99
N LYS A 28 -18.97 15.32 10.08
CA LYS A 28 -17.92 14.55 9.40
C LYS A 28 -16.88 14.11 10.41
N PHE A 29 -16.36 12.91 10.22
CA PHE A 29 -15.24 12.40 11.00
C PHE A 29 -13.96 13.06 10.52
N ASP A 30 -13.19 13.66 11.43
CA ASP A 30 -11.89 14.23 11.14
C ASP A 30 -10.83 13.12 11.18
N GLU A 31 -10.21 12.85 10.02
CA GLU A 31 -9.28 11.75 9.83
C GLU A 31 -8.13 12.15 8.89
N THR A 32 -7.01 11.45 9.00
CA THR A 32 -5.89 11.51 8.05
C THR A 32 -5.96 10.28 7.14
N GLU A 33 -5.83 10.48 5.84
CA GLU A 33 -5.80 9.40 4.89
C GLU A 33 -4.37 8.92 4.67
N VAL A 34 -4.19 7.62 4.48
CA VAL A 34 -2.90 6.99 4.26
C VAL A 34 -2.99 6.07 3.05
N LEU A 35 -2.23 6.38 2.00
CA LEU A 35 -2.01 5.51 0.85
C LEU A 35 -0.65 4.84 1.00
N VAL A 36 -0.61 3.52 1.01
CA VAL A 36 0.65 2.76 0.97
C VAL A 36 0.92 2.35 -0.47
N VAL A 37 2.12 2.67 -0.93
CA VAL A 37 2.61 2.37 -2.28
C VAL A 37 3.90 1.57 -2.13
N SER A 38 3.92 0.33 -2.61
CA SER A 38 5.09 -0.54 -2.57
C SER A 38 5.03 -1.60 -3.67
N ASP A 39 6.11 -2.33 -3.80
CA ASP A 39 6.20 -3.46 -4.73
C ASP A 39 5.71 -3.09 -6.15
N LEU A 40 6.14 -1.91 -6.62
CA LEU A 40 5.81 -1.42 -7.97
C LEU A 40 6.66 -2.11 -9.03
N HIS A 41 7.90 -2.47 -8.68
CA HIS A 41 8.86 -3.17 -9.53
C HIS A 41 8.97 -2.55 -10.93
N PHE A 42 9.08 -1.21 -11.02
CA PHE A 42 9.34 -0.56 -12.31
C PHE A 42 10.62 -1.11 -12.92
N GLY A 43 10.55 -1.56 -14.17
CA GLY A 43 11.61 -2.24 -14.92
C GLY A 43 11.53 -3.76 -14.91
N LYS A 44 10.63 -4.37 -14.12
CA LYS A 44 10.38 -5.81 -14.17
C LYS A 44 9.58 -6.17 -15.42
N LYS A 45 9.95 -7.30 -16.04
CA LYS A 45 9.19 -7.92 -17.13
C LYS A 45 8.76 -9.31 -16.71
N VAL A 46 7.47 -9.61 -16.86
CA VAL A 46 6.89 -10.93 -16.58
C VAL A 46 6.23 -11.47 -17.83
N ILE A 47 6.56 -12.71 -18.20
CA ILE A 47 5.97 -13.42 -19.32
C ILE A 47 5.34 -14.70 -18.79
N ILE A 48 4.02 -14.82 -18.90
CA ILE A 48 3.26 -16.01 -18.50
C ILE A 48 2.71 -16.65 -19.77
N GLU A 49 2.98 -17.94 -19.97
CA GLU A 49 2.52 -18.71 -21.15
C GLU A 49 2.84 -18.02 -22.49
N GLY A 50 4.02 -17.38 -22.57
CA GLY A 50 4.48 -16.70 -23.79
C GLY A 50 3.86 -15.31 -24.04
N ARG A 51 3.06 -14.80 -23.10
CA ARG A 51 2.44 -13.47 -23.16
C ARG A 51 3.04 -12.56 -22.10
N VAL A 52 3.29 -11.30 -22.48
CA VAL A 52 3.72 -10.28 -21.51
C VAL A 52 2.55 -9.99 -20.58
N SER A 53 2.73 -10.26 -19.29
CA SER A 53 1.74 -9.97 -18.22
C SER A 53 2.12 -8.75 -17.39
N PHE A 54 3.39 -8.31 -17.47
CA PHE A 54 3.90 -7.12 -16.83
C PHE A 54 5.14 -6.60 -17.54
N ASP A 55 5.18 -5.30 -17.78
CA ASP A 55 6.31 -4.53 -18.32
C ASP A 55 6.14 -3.06 -17.94
N LYS A 56 7.03 -2.17 -18.40
CA LYS A 56 7.00 -0.73 -18.08
C LYS A 56 5.68 -0.05 -18.48
N ASP A 57 5.08 -0.44 -19.61
CA ASP A 57 3.85 0.20 -20.12
C ASP A 57 2.63 -0.27 -19.32
N ILE A 58 2.56 -1.57 -19.01
CA ILE A 58 1.54 -2.15 -18.13
C ILE A 58 1.68 -1.58 -16.71
N ALA A 59 2.91 -1.46 -16.20
CA ALA A 59 3.19 -0.86 -14.90
C ALA A 59 2.67 0.57 -14.81
N ALA A 60 2.96 1.41 -15.82
CA ALA A 60 2.47 2.78 -15.89
C ALA A 60 0.94 2.84 -15.91
N ALA A 61 0.29 2.01 -16.73
CA ALA A 61 -1.17 1.95 -16.83
C ALA A 61 -1.81 1.48 -15.51
N ARG A 62 -1.26 0.43 -14.88
CA ARG A 62 -1.74 -0.08 -13.59
C ARG A 62 -1.55 0.95 -12.47
N PHE A 63 -0.41 1.61 -12.41
CA PHE A 63 -0.16 2.64 -11.40
C PHE A 63 -1.15 3.79 -11.53
N LYS A 64 -1.39 4.27 -12.74
CA LYS A 64 -2.42 5.29 -13.01
C LYS A 64 -3.80 4.81 -12.55
N SER A 65 -4.19 3.57 -12.86
CA SER A 65 -5.49 3.01 -12.46
C SER A 65 -5.64 2.92 -10.93
N ILE A 66 -4.55 2.60 -10.19
CA ILE A 66 -4.55 2.62 -8.71
C ILE A 66 -4.83 4.04 -8.21
N VAL A 67 -4.17 5.04 -8.76
CA VAL A 67 -4.39 6.44 -8.35
C VAL A 67 -5.83 6.90 -8.67
N GLU A 68 -6.32 6.60 -9.87
CA GLU A 68 -7.71 6.89 -10.24
C GLU A 68 -8.72 6.18 -9.33
N GLY A 69 -8.45 4.92 -8.95
CA GLY A 69 -9.24 4.16 -7.99
C GLY A 69 -9.26 4.82 -6.61
N MET A 70 -8.10 5.25 -6.11
CA MET A 70 -8.00 5.99 -4.84
C MET A 70 -8.79 7.30 -4.89
N LEU A 71 -8.65 8.09 -5.95
CA LEU A 71 -9.39 9.35 -6.11
C LEU A 71 -10.90 9.12 -6.17
N HIS A 72 -11.34 8.06 -6.86
CA HIS A 72 -12.75 7.69 -6.91
C HIS A 72 -13.30 7.28 -5.53
N LEU A 73 -12.54 6.50 -4.75
CA LEU A 73 -12.92 6.15 -3.38
C LEU A 73 -13.04 7.41 -2.50
N ASN A 74 -12.11 8.34 -2.66
CA ASN A 74 -12.14 9.62 -1.97
C ASN A 74 -13.41 10.41 -2.26
N GLU A 75 -13.72 10.62 -3.53
CA GLU A 75 -14.87 11.40 -3.96
C GLU A 75 -16.19 10.73 -3.57
N SER A 76 -16.31 9.43 -3.80
CA SER A 76 -17.60 8.72 -3.71
C SER A 76 -17.92 8.22 -2.31
N TYR A 77 -16.92 7.87 -1.48
CA TYR A 77 -17.15 7.18 -0.21
C TYR A 77 -16.53 7.88 0.99
N ILE A 78 -15.33 8.46 0.87
CA ILE A 78 -14.61 9.01 2.02
C ILE A 78 -15.08 10.44 2.30
N ARG A 79 -14.82 11.37 1.41
CA ARG A 79 -15.11 12.81 1.58
C ARG A 79 -16.58 13.18 1.85
N PRO A 80 -17.58 12.43 1.39
CA PRO A 80 -18.96 12.69 1.79
C PRO A 80 -19.20 12.56 3.29
N ASN A 81 -18.47 11.68 3.98
CA ASN A 81 -18.67 11.36 5.40
C ASN A 81 -17.49 11.78 6.30
N HIS A 82 -16.32 12.06 5.73
CA HIS A 82 -15.08 12.34 6.45
C HIS A 82 -14.50 13.68 6.02
N SER A 83 -13.89 14.39 6.97
CA SER A 83 -13.08 15.58 6.71
C SER A 83 -11.62 15.12 6.64
N ILE A 84 -11.06 15.15 5.45
CA ILE A 84 -9.69 14.73 5.19
C ILE A 84 -8.93 15.92 4.63
N ASP A 85 -8.01 16.47 5.42
CA ASP A 85 -7.12 17.56 5.01
C ASP A 85 -5.70 17.07 4.72
N GLU A 86 -5.23 16.03 5.43
CA GLU A 86 -3.91 15.44 5.26
C GLU A 86 -3.99 14.09 4.53
N LEU A 87 -3.14 13.93 3.50
CA LEU A 87 -2.80 12.65 2.89
C LEU A 87 -1.35 12.28 3.27
N VAL A 88 -1.15 11.09 3.82
CA VAL A 88 0.16 10.48 4.00
C VAL A 88 0.37 9.43 2.92
N ILE A 89 1.38 9.62 2.06
CA ILE A 89 1.82 8.63 1.08
C ILE A 89 3.00 7.89 1.68
N VAL A 90 2.89 6.57 1.81
CA VAL A 90 3.98 5.73 2.32
C VAL A 90 4.57 4.93 1.16
N LEU A 91 5.73 5.35 0.66
CA LEU A 91 6.54 4.59 -0.31
C LEU A 91 7.28 3.51 0.47
N LEU A 92 6.75 2.28 0.47
CA LEU A 92 7.20 1.21 1.37
C LEU A 92 8.07 0.17 0.66
N GLY A 93 8.97 0.63 -0.18
CA GLY A 93 10.03 -0.18 -0.82
C GLY A 93 9.61 -0.94 -2.07
N ASP A 94 10.60 -1.49 -2.74
CA ASP A 94 10.50 -2.20 -4.02
C ASP A 94 9.76 -1.37 -5.08
N ILE A 95 10.10 -0.08 -5.13
CA ILE A 95 9.59 0.86 -6.14
C ILE A 95 10.18 0.52 -7.50
N VAL A 96 11.49 0.23 -7.54
CA VAL A 96 12.19 -0.27 -8.71
C VAL A 96 12.42 -1.78 -8.61
N ASP A 97 12.60 -2.46 -9.75
CA ASP A 97 12.97 -3.88 -9.73
C ASP A 97 14.46 -4.08 -9.36
N GLY A 98 15.28 -3.03 -9.53
CA GLY A 98 16.70 -3.08 -9.25
C GLY A 98 17.49 -3.88 -10.31
N GLU A 99 18.74 -4.17 -10.00
CA GLU A 99 19.62 -5.02 -10.81
C GLU A 99 20.47 -5.91 -9.90
N LEU A 100 20.77 -7.13 -10.35
CA LEU A 100 21.66 -8.07 -9.65
C LEU A 100 21.16 -8.49 -8.24
N ILE A 101 19.87 -8.45 -8.00
CA ILE A 101 19.26 -8.89 -6.72
C ILE A 101 19.25 -10.42 -6.64
N TYR A 102 19.02 -11.09 -7.78
CA TYR A 102 19.08 -12.54 -7.93
C TYR A 102 19.65 -12.92 -9.29
N VAL A 103 20.15 -14.16 -9.38
CA VAL A 103 20.78 -14.67 -10.61
C VAL A 103 19.77 -14.71 -11.75
N GLY A 104 20.11 -14.13 -12.89
CA GLY A 104 19.28 -14.12 -14.09
C GLY A 104 18.24 -12.99 -14.15
N GLN A 105 18.19 -12.11 -13.17
CA GLN A 105 17.22 -10.99 -13.12
C GLN A 105 17.24 -10.14 -14.40
N GLN A 106 18.41 -9.89 -14.98
CA GLN A 106 18.57 -9.08 -16.20
C GLN A 106 17.77 -9.62 -17.39
N TYR A 107 17.43 -10.89 -17.42
CA TYR A 107 16.61 -11.49 -18.47
C TYR A 107 15.10 -11.21 -18.28
N ASN A 108 14.74 -10.80 -17.09
CA ASN A 108 13.37 -10.49 -16.68
C ASN A 108 13.18 -8.98 -16.44
N GLN A 109 13.90 -8.16 -17.18
CA GLN A 109 13.83 -6.70 -17.11
C GLN A 109 13.62 -6.11 -18.51
N ASP A 110 12.91 -5.01 -18.58
CA ASP A 110 12.71 -4.23 -19.80
C ASP A 110 13.35 -2.83 -19.75
N LEU A 111 13.88 -2.45 -18.58
CA LEU A 111 14.56 -1.17 -18.38
C LEU A 111 15.87 -1.36 -17.60
N PRO A 112 16.96 -0.68 -18.02
CA PRO A 112 18.15 -0.56 -17.18
C PRO A 112 17.87 0.31 -15.95
N LEU A 113 18.69 0.15 -14.91
CA LEU A 113 18.44 0.74 -13.59
C LEU A 113 18.18 2.25 -13.59
N LEU A 114 18.95 3.02 -14.37
CA LEU A 114 18.77 4.47 -14.46
C LEU A 114 17.38 4.84 -15.00
N ASP A 115 16.90 4.09 -16.01
CA ASP A 115 15.59 4.31 -16.60
C ASP A 115 14.47 3.87 -15.65
N GLN A 116 14.70 2.82 -14.82
CA GLN A 116 13.78 2.44 -13.74
C GLN A 116 13.60 3.59 -12.75
N LEU A 117 14.70 4.21 -12.29
CA LEU A 117 14.69 5.31 -11.33
C LEU A 117 13.95 6.54 -11.89
N THR A 118 14.25 6.91 -13.14
CA THR A 118 13.65 8.09 -13.77
C THR A 118 12.18 7.87 -14.05
N LEU A 119 11.78 6.71 -14.57
CA LEU A 119 10.38 6.36 -14.79
C LEU A 119 9.58 6.34 -13.49
N ALA A 120 10.13 5.73 -12.43
CA ALA A 120 9.50 5.69 -11.11
C ALA A 120 9.24 7.10 -10.57
N ALA A 121 10.27 7.96 -10.57
CA ALA A 121 10.14 9.32 -10.07
C ALA A 121 9.15 10.14 -10.91
N GLU A 122 9.20 10.02 -12.25
CA GLU A 122 8.28 10.72 -13.15
C GLU A 122 6.83 10.29 -12.92
N LEU A 123 6.55 8.99 -12.90
CA LEU A 123 5.19 8.47 -12.74
C LEU A 123 4.61 8.81 -11.36
N ILE A 124 5.38 8.59 -10.29
CA ILE A 124 4.90 8.89 -8.94
C ILE A 124 4.63 10.39 -8.79
N LYS A 125 5.50 11.25 -9.33
CA LYS A 125 5.26 12.70 -9.29
C LYS A 125 4.02 13.08 -10.10
N ARG A 126 3.99 12.73 -11.39
CA ARG A 126 2.98 13.18 -12.34
C ARG A 126 1.59 12.59 -12.06
N GLU A 127 1.52 11.29 -11.81
CA GLU A 127 0.23 10.61 -11.68
C GLU A 127 -0.31 10.67 -10.24
N LEU A 128 0.55 10.76 -9.20
CA LEU A 128 0.12 10.73 -7.81
C LEU A 128 0.34 12.06 -7.09
N ILE A 129 1.60 12.53 -6.93
CA ILE A 129 1.88 13.68 -6.04
C ILE A 129 1.27 14.98 -6.58
N ASP A 130 1.45 15.27 -7.86
CA ASP A 130 0.93 16.52 -8.47
C ASP A 130 -0.60 16.61 -8.34
N PRO A 131 -1.42 15.59 -8.71
CA PRO A 131 -2.87 15.65 -8.52
C PRO A 131 -3.29 15.78 -7.06
N VAL A 132 -2.74 14.98 -6.15
CA VAL A 132 -3.18 15.00 -4.75
C VAL A 132 -2.73 16.28 -4.03
N SER A 133 -1.63 16.92 -4.44
CA SER A 133 -1.21 18.20 -3.89
C SER A 133 -2.23 19.32 -4.12
N GLN A 134 -3.10 19.19 -5.13
CA GLN A 134 -4.17 20.13 -5.41
C GLN A 134 -5.47 19.81 -4.64
N LEU A 135 -5.60 18.60 -4.15
CA LEU A 135 -6.82 18.09 -3.52
C LEU A 135 -6.76 18.07 -1.98
N PHE A 136 -5.55 18.00 -1.42
CA PHE A 136 -5.33 17.92 0.03
C PHE A 136 -4.61 19.19 0.52
N GLY A 137 -4.96 19.67 1.71
CA GLY A 137 -4.30 20.80 2.34
C GLY A 137 -2.84 20.49 2.70
N SER A 138 -2.54 19.23 3.02
CA SER A 138 -1.19 18.74 3.32
C SER A 138 -0.96 17.35 2.73
N VAL A 139 0.20 17.13 2.11
CA VAL A 139 0.66 15.83 1.61
C VAL A 139 2.01 15.52 2.23
N ARG A 140 2.11 14.42 2.95
CA ARG A 140 3.36 13.95 3.54
C ARG A 140 3.79 12.65 2.90
N VAL A 141 4.96 12.64 2.27
CA VAL A 141 5.55 11.45 1.65
C VAL A 141 6.57 10.86 2.60
N ILE A 142 6.33 9.63 3.05
CA ILE A 142 7.25 8.84 3.87
C ILE A 142 7.86 7.77 2.98
N SER A 143 9.18 7.60 2.98
CA SER A 143 9.84 6.60 2.15
C SER A 143 10.70 5.65 2.98
N VAL A 144 10.59 4.36 2.73
CA VAL A 144 11.40 3.28 3.30
C VAL A 144 11.89 2.41 2.16
N GLY A 145 13.18 2.07 2.12
CA GLY A 145 13.74 1.24 1.06
C GLY A 145 13.34 -0.24 1.18
N GLY A 146 13.17 -0.88 0.03
CA GLY A 146 12.92 -2.31 -0.10
C GLY A 146 14.18 -3.11 -0.43
N ASN A 147 14.03 -4.41 -0.64
CA ASN A 147 15.18 -5.28 -0.95
C ASN A 147 15.57 -5.28 -2.43
N HIS A 148 14.68 -4.92 -3.33
CA HIS A 148 14.99 -4.76 -4.75
C HIS A 148 15.77 -3.48 -5.04
N GLY A 149 15.61 -2.44 -4.21
CA GLY A 149 16.42 -1.22 -4.28
C GLY A 149 17.83 -1.35 -3.69
N GLU A 150 18.20 -2.50 -3.12
CA GLU A 150 19.52 -2.71 -2.51
C GLU A 150 20.62 -2.79 -3.56
N ILE A 151 21.81 -2.26 -3.20
CA ILE A 151 23.04 -2.51 -3.95
C ILE A 151 23.74 -3.70 -3.32
N ARG A 152 24.13 -4.66 -4.13
CA ARG A 152 24.88 -5.85 -3.71
C ARG A 152 26.30 -5.80 -4.27
N ASN A 153 27.26 -6.35 -3.53
CA ASN A 153 28.61 -6.54 -4.02
C ASN A 153 28.71 -7.78 -4.93
N ASP A 154 29.88 -8.00 -5.51
CA ASP A 154 30.17 -9.15 -6.42
C ASP A 154 29.92 -10.53 -5.79
N ARG A 155 29.81 -10.60 -4.46
CA ARG A 155 29.49 -11.83 -3.72
C ARG A 155 27.99 -11.97 -3.38
N GLY A 156 27.17 -11.02 -3.85
CA GLY A 156 25.74 -10.97 -3.53
C GLY A 156 25.45 -10.51 -2.09
N GLU A 157 26.46 -10.01 -1.37
CA GLU A 157 26.28 -9.48 -0.02
C GLU A 157 25.66 -8.08 -0.07
N HIS A 158 24.72 -7.81 0.83
CA HIS A 158 24.04 -6.53 0.91
C HIS A 158 25.01 -5.42 1.34
N MET A 159 25.07 -4.36 0.60
CA MET A 159 25.66 -3.12 1.05
C MET A 159 24.61 -2.37 1.88
N MET A 160 24.59 -2.66 3.17
CA MET A 160 23.54 -2.27 4.13
C MET A 160 23.48 -0.76 4.46
N HIS A 161 23.97 0.12 3.59
CA HIS A 161 23.83 1.56 3.85
C HIS A 161 22.52 2.06 3.24
N PRO A 162 21.52 2.51 4.02
CA PRO A 162 20.21 2.92 3.52
C PRO A 162 20.26 4.00 2.42
N LYS A 163 21.26 4.89 2.46
CA LYS A 163 21.46 5.92 1.44
C LYS A 163 21.93 5.38 0.08
N THR A 164 22.30 4.11 0.01
CA THR A 164 22.66 3.45 -1.26
C THR A 164 21.51 2.63 -1.84
N ASN A 165 20.35 2.61 -1.17
CA ASN A 165 19.14 1.98 -1.68
C ASN A 165 18.51 2.81 -2.80
N MET A 166 18.15 2.16 -3.91
CA MET A 166 17.63 2.84 -5.10
C MET A 166 16.26 3.48 -4.85
N ASP A 167 15.41 2.90 -3.98
CA ASP A 167 14.15 3.52 -3.59
C ASP A 167 14.38 4.84 -2.82
N THR A 168 15.47 4.92 -2.04
CA THR A 168 15.89 6.17 -1.39
C THR A 168 16.29 7.23 -2.43
N ILE A 169 16.95 6.83 -3.52
CA ILE A 169 17.29 7.73 -4.62
C ILE A 169 16.03 8.24 -5.31
N VAL A 170 15.05 7.37 -5.60
CA VAL A 170 13.74 7.77 -6.13
C VAL A 170 13.08 8.80 -5.21
N ALA A 171 13.06 8.56 -3.89
CA ALA A 171 12.47 9.49 -2.93
C ALA A 171 13.19 10.86 -2.91
N LEU A 172 14.52 10.88 -3.03
CA LEU A 172 15.29 12.12 -3.16
C LEU A 172 15.00 12.84 -4.48
N MET A 173 14.85 12.13 -5.60
CA MET A 173 14.45 12.71 -6.89
C MET A 173 13.06 13.34 -6.78
N LEU A 174 12.11 12.67 -6.13
CA LEU A 174 10.77 13.20 -5.87
C LEU A 174 10.84 14.46 -4.98
N GLN A 175 11.59 14.42 -3.89
CA GLN A 175 11.78 15.58 -3.01
C GLN A 175 12.33 16.80 -3.77
N MET A 176 13.33 16.58 -4.63
CA MET A 176 13.87 17.64 -5.49
C MET A 176 12.87 18.13 -6.54
N GLY A 177 12.13 17.21 -7.15
CA GLY A 177 11.13 17.52 -8.17
C GLY A 177 9.86 18.20 -7.64
N CYS A 178 9.62 18.15 -6.32
CA CYS A 178 8.43 18.74 -5.67
C CYS A 178 8.75 20.00 -4.86
N GLN A 179 9.92 20.62 -5.01
CA GLN A 179 10.33 21.80 -4.22
C GLN A 179 9.37 22.99 -4.33
N ASP A 180 8.66 23.12 -5.45
CA ASP A 180 7.69 24.18 -5.68
C ASP A 180 6.32 23.92 -5.03
N LEU A 181 6.05 22.68 -4.58
CA LEU A 181 4.80 22.26 -3.94
C LEU A 181 4.90 22.51 -2.43
N LYS A 182 4.42 23.66 -1.97
CA LYS A 182 4.58 24.13 -0.58
C LYS A 182 3.86 23.27 0.47
N ASN A 183 2.84 22.55 0.07
CA ASN A 183 2.05 21.65 0.93
C ASN A 183 2.52 20.20 0.88
N VAL A 184 3.61 19.90 0.16
CA VAL A 184 4.21 18.57 0.08
C VAL A 184 5.48 18.52 0.91
N SER A 185 5.56 17.54 1.82
CA SER A 185 6.73 17.31 2.66
C SER A 185 7.24 15.87 2.54
N PHE A 186 8.54 15.66 2.78
CA PHE A 186 9.19 14.36 2.66
C PHE A 186 9.86 13.96 3.96
N ASP A 187 9.64 12.69 4.37
CA ASP A 187 10.29 12.02 5.48
C ASP A 187 10.95 10.73 4.95
N ILE A 188 12.25 10.81 4.65
CA ILE A 188 13.00 9.75 3.98
C ILE A 188 13.78 8.96 5.02
N ALA A 189 13.47 7.67 5.16
CA ALA A 189 14.13 6.79 6.10
C ALA A 189 15.63 6.67 5.85
N THR A 190 16.40 6.67 6.93
CA THR A 190 17.85 6.43 6.90
C THR A 190 18.22 5.01 7.33
N THR A 191 17.22 4.17 7.59
CA THR A 191 17.34 2.77 8.01
C THR A 191 16.30 1.92 7.31
N THR A 192 16.41 0.59 7.41
CA THR A 192 15.44 -0.37 6.85
C THR A 192 14.09 -0.38 7.57
N MET A 193 14.00 0.30 8.70
CA MET A 193 12.77 0.51 9.47
C MET A 193 12.60 1.99 9.75
N HIS A 194 11.41 2.48 9.64
CA HIS A 194 11.06 3.87 9.93
C HIS A 194 9.95 3.97 10.96
N THR A 195 9.98 5.03 11.73
CA THR A 195 8.95 5.35 12.72
C THR A 195 8.35 6.70 12.39
N ALA A 196 7.04 6.73 12.19
CA ALA A 196 6.33 7.98 12.00
C ALA A 196 5.12 8.09 12.93
N MET A 197 4.81 9.32 13.33
CA MET A 197 3.54 9.64 13.96
C MET A 197 2.53 10.00 12.87
N ILE A 198 1.38 9.33 12.87
CA ILE A 198 0.23 9.73 12.07
C ILE A 198 -0.88 10.03 13.07
N ARG A 199 -1.29 11.29 13.15
CA ARG A 199 -2.04 11.82 14.28
C ARG A 199 -1.35 11.49 15.61
N ASN A 200 -2.04 10.89 16.56
CA ASN A 200 -1.53 10.49 17.88
C ASN A 200 -1.02 9.03 17.95
N TRP A 201 -0.90 8.34 16.80
CA TRP A 201 -0.51 6.94 16.74
C TRP A 201 0.91 6.76 16.18
N LYS A 202 1.67 5.88 16.82
CA LYS A 202 3.05 5.56 16.45
C LYS A 202 3.08 4.35 15.53
N PHE A 203 3.44 4.57 14.28
CA PHE A 203 3.55 3.53 13.26
C PHE A 203 5.00 3.05 13.11
N LEU A 204 5.20 1.74 13.03
CA LEU A 204 6.42 1.13 12.51
C LEU A 204 6.19 0.81 11.03
N MET A 205 7.13 1.22 10.19
CA MET A 205 7.11 1.00 8.75
C MET A 205 8.39 0.28 8.35
N ALA A 206 8.26 -0.86 7.67
CA ALA A 206 9.39 -1.59 7.12
C ALA A 206 8.91 -2.46 5.96
N HIS A 207 9.68 -2.50 4.88
CA HIS A 207 9.31 -3.27 3.71
C HIS A 207 9.13 -4.76 4.05
N LYS A 208 10.14 -5.39 4.62
CA LYS A 208 10.14 -6.82 4.93
C LYS A 208 10.02 -7.09 6.44
N LEU A 209 8.87 -7.55 6.87
CA LEU A 209 8.61 -8.03 8.22
C LEU A 209 7.92 -9.40 8.18
N PRO A 210 8.15 -10.27 9.18
CA PRO A 210 7.51 -11.59 9.23
C PRO A 210 6.00 -11.48 9.42
N ALA A 211 5.30 -12.59 9.24
CA ALA A 211 3.87 -12.68 9.47
C ALA A 211 3.51 -12.62 10.98
N PRO A 212 2.42 -11.91 11.37
CA PRO A 212 2.00 -11.80 12.77
C PRO A 212 1.10 -12.94 13.26
N GLN A 213 0.64 -13.84 12.37
CA GLN A 213 -0.35 -14.86 12.69
C GLN A 213 0.10 -15.79 13.83
N ALA A 214 -0.88 -16.32 14.55
CA ALA A 214 -0.64 -17.33 15.60
C ALA A 214 0.08 -18.55 15.01
N GLY A 215 1.12 -19.04 15.71
CA GLY A 215 1.94 -20.14 15.24
C GLY A 215 3.05 -19.76 14.26
N SER A 216 3.09 -18.55 13.70
CA SER A 216 4.18 -18.13 12.83
C SER A 216 5.48 -17.91 13.63
N PRO A 217 6.66 -18.28 13.09
CA PRO A 217 7.96 -18.03 13.75
C PRO A 217 8.23 -16.52 13.98
N GLY A 218 7.61 -15.67 13.16
CA GLY A 218 7.78 -14.23 13.25
C GLY A 218 6.97 -13.55 14.35
N ARG A 219 5.94 -14.24 14.90
CA ARG A 219 5.00 -13.61 15.84
C ARG A 219 5.68 -13.02 17.08
N ALA A 220 6.69 -13.67 17.62
CA ALA A 220 7.40 -13.20 18.81
C ALA A 220 8.04 -11.81 18.61
N LYS A 221 8.46 -11.45 17.38
CA LYS A 221 9.02 -10.13 17.07
C LYS A 221 8.01 -9.02 17.28
N TYR A 222 6.73 -9.28 17.03
CA TYR A 222 5.66 -8.29 17.23
C TYR A 222 5.43 -7.95 18.69
N GLY A 223 5.65 -8.89 19.63
CA GLY A 223 5.70 -8.59 21.06
C GLY A 223 6.73 -7.51 21.36
N GLY A 224 7.95 -7.65 20.79
CA GLY A 224 8.98 -6.62 20.90
C GLY A 224 8.55 -5.26 20.33
N TYR A 225 7.94 -5.24 19.15
CA TYR A 225 7.49 -4.01 18.52
C TYR A 225 6.39 -3.29 19.35
N PHE A 226 5.37 -4.01 19.74
CA PHE A 226 4.22 -3.42 20.42
C PHE A 226 4.45 -3.20 21.92
N GLU A 227 5.06 -4.13 22.62
CA GLU A 227 5.22 -4.06 24.07
C GLU A 227 6.47 -3.29 24.49
N ARG A 228 7.62 -3.55 23.86
CA ARG A 228 8.89 -2.92 24.20
C ARG A 228 9.03 -1.55 23.56
N PHE A 229 8.76 -1.41 22.26
CA PHE A 229 8.92 -0.16 21.53
C PHE A 229 7.65 0.67 21.45
N ARG A 230 6.53 0.14 21.94
CA ARG A 230 5.23 0.82 22.05
C ARG A 230 4.72 1.40 20.72
N TYR A 231 4.84 0.63 19.66
CA TYR A 231 4.13 0.94 18.43
C TYR A 231 2.64 0.67 18.56
N ASP A 232 1.83 1.42 17.82
CA ASP A 232 0.37 1.27 17.80
C ASP A 232 -0.11 0.52 16.57
N ALA A 233 0.65 0.59 15.48
CA ALA A 233 0.39 -0.11 14.24
C ALA A 233 1.71 -0.43 13.52
N VAL A 234 1.66 -1.40 12.59
CA VAL A 234 2.78 -1.79 11.73
C VAL A 234 2.32 -1.80 10.28
N LEU A 235 3.12 -1.17 9.40
CA LEU A 235 3.00 -1.27 7.95
C LEU A 235 4.14 -2.13 7.42
N ARG A 236 3.80 -3.09 6.56
CA ARG A 236 4.74 -3.99 5.89
C ARG A 236 4.32 -4.25 4.44
N ALA A 237 5.24 -4.81 3.64
CA ALA A 237 5.05 -5.13 2.24
C ALA A 237 5.78 -6.44 1.86
N HIS A 238 6.37 -6.54 0.67
CA HIS A 238 7.25 -7.63 0.23
C HIS A 238 6.56 -8.93 -0.20
N PHE A 239 5.46 -9.31 0.41
CA PHE A 239 4.80 -10.59 0.13
C PHE A 239 3.69 -10.47 -0.91
N HIS A 240 3.48 -9.28 -1.46
CA HIS A 240 2.57 -8.97 -2.56
C HIS A 240 1.08 -9.27 -2.29
N VAL A 241 0.70 -9.55 -1.05
CA VAL A 241 -0.67 -9.88 -0.65
C VAL A 241 -1.21 -8.81 0.29
N PRO A 242 -2.22 -8.01 -0.11
CA PRO A 242 -2.82 -7.04 0.79
C PRO A 242 -3.53 -7.76 1.94
N ASP A 243 -3.25 -7.33 3.16
CA ASP A 243 -3.83 -7.94 4.37
C ASP A 243 -3.95 -6.92 5.50
N LEU A 244 -5.00 -7.07 6.31
CA LEU A 244 -5.17 -6.41 7.59
C LEU A 244 -5.26 -7.46 8.69
N GLY A 245 -4.12 -7.81 9.24
CA GLY A 245 -4.00 -8.71 10.37
C GLY A 245 -3.87 -7.99 11.71
N TYR A 246 -3.87 -8.76 12.79
CA TYR A 246 -3.72 -8.22 14.15
C TYR A 246 -2.73 -9.04 14.97
N TYR A 247 -1.87 -8.34 15.69
CA TYR A 247 -1.17 -8.89 16.84
C TYR A 247 -1.92 -8.45 18.12
N ASN A 248 -2.66 -9.39 18.72
CA ASN A 248 -3.63 -9.07 19.77
C ASN A 248 -4.65 -8.02 19.26
N THR A 249 -4.65 -6.81 19.81
CA THR A 249 -5.53 -5.70 19.40
C THR A 249 -4.83 -4.68 18.47
N LYS A 250 -3.56 -4.90 18.13
CA LYS A 250 -2.75 -3.96 17.36
C LYS A 250 -2.76 -4.34 15.87
N PRO A 251 -3.12 -3.43 14.96
CA PRO A 251 -3.17 -3.71 13.55
C PRO A 251 -1.78 -3.86 12.93
N VAL A 252 -1.67 -4.81 12.02
CA VAL A 252 -0.53 -5.06 11.15
C VAL A 252 -1.05 -5.09 9.72
N LEU A 253 -0.72 -4.10 8.94
CA LEU A 253 -1.18 -3.96 7.56
C LEU A 253 -0.06 -4.42 6.62
N MET A 254 -0.43 -5.17 5.61
CA MET A 254 0.45 -5.59 4.53
C MET A 254 -0.07 -5.04 3.20
N ASN A 255 0.83 -4.43 2.43
CA ASN A 255 0.50 -3.89 1.13
C ASN A 255 0.52 -4.97 0.04
N GLY A 256 -0.21 -4.72 -1.06
CA GLY A 256 -0.18 -5.52 -2.26
C GLY A 256 1.00 -5.16 -3.17
N SER A 257 0.92 -5.57 -4.45
CA SER A 257 1.94 -5.29 -5.46
C SER A 257 1.31 -4.81 -6.78
N LEU A 258 2.10 -4.19 -7.61
CA LEU A 258 1.68 -3.74 -8.95
C LEU A 258 1.76 -4.85 -10.01
N PRO A 259 2.79 -5.73 -10.01
CA PRO A 259 2.84 -6.88 -10.93
C PRO A 259 1.66 -7.86 -10.78
N GLY A 260 1.16 -8.06 -9.56
CA GLY A 260 0.19 -9.11 -9.27
C GLY A 260 0.85 -10.49 -9.32
N VAL A 261 0.35 -11.37 -10.20
CA VAL A 261 0.92 -12.72 -10.37
C VAL A 261 2.19 -12.64 -11.20
N ASP A 262 3.27 -13.16 -10.66
CA ASP A 262 4.55 -13.39 -11.33
C ASP A 262 5.06 -14.81 -11.05
N ASP A 263 6.21 -15.19 -11.64
CA ASP A 263 6.77 -16.53 -11.43
C ASP A 263 6.98 -16.88 -9.96
N TYR A 264 7.40 -15.91 -9.15
CA TYR A 264 7.58 -16.09 -7.70
C TYR A 264 6.23 -16.32 -6.99
N ALA A 265 5.20 -15.59 -7.37
CA ALA A 265 3.86 -15.78 -6.85
C ALA A 265 3.28 -17.14 -7.24
N ILE A 266 3.53 -17.59 -8.47
CA ILE A 266 3.11 -18.92 -8.97
C ILE A 266 3.79 -20.03 -8.14
N ASP A 267 5.10 -19.94 -7.93
CA ASP A 267 5.87 -20.92 -7.13
C ASP A 267 5.35 -21.01 -5.69
N LEU A 268 4.90 -19.89 -5.12
CA LEU A 268 4.29 -19.84 -3.79
C LEU A 268 2.78 -20.13 -3.80
N SER A 269 2.20 -20.45 -4.95
CA SER A 269 0.75 -20.65 -5.11
C SER A 269 -0.08 -19.42 -4.71
N TYR A 270 0.46 -18.22 -4.86
CA TYR A 270 -0.26 -16.96 -4.67
C TYR A 270 -0.91 -16.52 -5.98
N ASN A 271 -2.18 -16.15 -5.89
CA ASN A 271 -2.91 -15.51 -6.99
C ASN A 271 -3.45 -14.18 -6.47
N THR A 272 -2.68 -13.11 -6.67
CA THR A 272 -3.03 -11.79 -6.16
C THR A 272 -3.38 -10.84 -7.29
N VAL A 273 -4.42 -10.06 -7.08
CA VAL A 273 -4.78 -8.95 -8.00
C VAL A 273 -3.85 -7.79 -7.73
N PRO A 274 -3.31 -7.13 -8.80
CA PRO A 274 -2.56 -5.89 -8.63
C PRO A 274 -3.34 -4.87 -7.79
N SER A 275 -2.75 -4.46 -6.67
CA SER A 275 -3.44 -3.60 -5.71
C SER A 275 -2.49 -2.91 -4.75
N GLN A 276 -2.99 -1.82 -4.15
CA GLN A 276 -2.35 -1.11 -3.04
C GLN A 276 -3.38 -0.91 -1.93
N ILE A 277 -2.96 -0.57 -0.72
CA ILE A 277 -3.89 -0.33 0.37
C ILE A 277 -4.08 1.16 0.66
N LEU A 278 -5.31 1.52 0.96
CA LEU A 278 -5.73 2.83 1.43
C LEU A 278 -6.43 2.66 2.77
N PHE A 279 -6.10 3.48 3.75
CA PHE A 279 -6.80 3.46 5.03
C PHE A 279 -6.87 4.87 5.64
N THR A 280 -7.74 5.05 6.62
CA THR A 280 -7.81 6.29 7.37
C THR A 280 -7.39 6.08 8.82
N VAL A 281 -6.85 7.14 9.41
CA VAL A 281 -6.41 7.23 10.81
C VAL A 281 -7.26 8.28 11.51
N SER A 282 -7.89 7.93 12.64
CA SER A 282 -8.61 8.87 13.48
C SER A 282 -7.94 9.02 14.85
N ASP A 283 -8.37 10.01 15.64
CA ASP A 283 -7.85 10.14 17.01
C ASP A 283 -8.23 8.97 17.91
N LYS A 284 -9.23 8.19 17.52
CA LYS A 284 -9.73 7.04 18.30
C LYS A 284 -9.14 5.69 17.85
N ARG A 285 -8.64 5.59 16.63
CA ARG A 285 -8.15 4.31 16.05
C ARG A 285 -6.98 4.56 15.09
N PRO A 286 -5.92 3.75 15.15
CA PRO A 286 -4.82 3.80 14.19
C PRO A 286 -5.24 3.33 12.80
N VAL A 287 -6.32 2.56 12.68
CA VAL A 287 -6.99 2.19 11.42
C VAL A 287 -8.49 2.35 11.67
N ALA A 288 -9.11 3.35 11.05
CA ALA A 288 -10.54 3.62 11.16
C ALA A 288 -11.31 2.97 10.00
N LEU A 289 -10.83 3.13 8.78
CA LEU A 289 -11.34 2.52 7.56
C LEU A 289 -10.18 1.87 6.80
N PHE A 290 -10.46 0.84 6.02
CA PHE A 290 -9.46 0.13 5.23
C PHE A 290 -10.06 -0.28 3.89
N TRP A 291 -9.32 -0.02 2.79
CA TRP A 291 -9.67 -0.44 1.43
C TRP A 291 -8.46 -1.07 0.74
N GLN A 292 -8.72 -2.07 -0.04
CA GLN A 292 -7.83 -2.52 -1.08
C GLN A 292 -8.19 -1.75 -2.35
N VAL A 293 -7.26 -0.98 -2.87
CA VAL A 293 -7.39 -0.28 -4.15
C VAL A 293 -6.79 -1.19 -5.21
N ASP A 294 -7.63 -1.87 -5.96
CA ASP A 294 -7.21 -2.74 -7.05
C ASP A 294 -7.41 -2.05 -8.42
N ILE A 295 -6.78 -2.63 -9.44
CA ILE A 295 -6.93 -2.13 -10.81
C ILE A 295 -8.29 -2.43 -11.41
N GLY A 296 -9.12 -3.21 -10.69
CA GLY A 296 -10.50 -3.52 -11.02
C GLY A 296 -10.74 -4.18 -12.37
N HIS A 297 -12.01 -4.31 -12.73
CA HIS A 297 -12.43 -4.89 -14.01
C HIS A 297 -12.09 -4.04 -15.24
N ARG A 298 -11.70 -2.76 -15.06
CA ARG A 298 -11.41 -1.83 -16.18
C ARG A 298 -10.16 -2.20 -16.98
N THR A 299 -9.11 -2.69 -16.30
CA THR A 299 -7.90 -3.16 -16.99
C THR A 299 -8.13 -4.49 -17.70
N LYS A 300 -8.95 -5.37 -17.14
CA LYS A 300 -9.31 -6.62 -17.81
C LYS A 300 -10.06 -6.37 -19.13
N GLU A 301 -10.93 -5.38 -19.19
CA GLU A 301 -11.59 -4.97 -20.44
C GLU A 301 -10.61 -4.32 -21.43
N ALA A 302 -9.66 -3.51 -20.96
CA ALA A 302 -8.63 -2.92 -21.81
C ALA A 302 -7.63 -3.97 -22.32
N GLU A 303 -7.20 -4.88 -21.44
CA GLU A 303 -6.33 -6.02 -21.82
C GLU A 303 -7.05 -6.99 -22.78
N MET A 304 -8.36 -7.23 -22.57
CA MET A 304 -9.16 -8.03 -23.50
C MET A 304 -9.39 -7.35 -24.85
N ARG A 305 -9.53 -6.03 -24.90
CA ARG A 305 -9.62 -5.27 -26.17
C ARG A 305 -8.30 -5.30 -26.94
N GLN A 306 -7.15 -5.13 -26.26
CA GLN A 306 -5.83 -5.25 -26.89
C GLN A 306 -5.51 -6.68 -27.38
N ALA A 307 -6.08 -7.72 -26.77
CA ALA A 307 -5.89 -9.10 -27.20
C ALA A 307 -6.81 -9.49 -28.38
N LEU A 308 -7.77 -8.64 -28.75
CA LEU A 308 -8.72 -8.84 -29.87
C LEU A 308 -8.38 -7.98 -31.10
N GLU A 309 -7.46 -7.03 -30.97
CA GLU A 309 -6.84 -6.27 -32.04
C GLU A 309 -5.49 -6.89 -32.47
#